data_280f05ab994a3bde4ddce2a3d3e3181c
#
_entry.id   280f05ab994a3bde4ddce2a3d3e3181c
#
_cell.length_a   1.000
_cell.length_b   1.000
_cell.length_c   1.000
_cell.angle_alpha   90.00
_cell.angle_beta   90.00
_cell.angle_gamma   90.00
#
_symmetry.space_group_name_H-M   'P 1'
#
loop_
_entity.id
_entity.type
_entity.pdbx_description
1 polymer ?
#
loop_
_entity_poly.entity_id
_entity_poly.type
_entity_poly.pdbx_seq_one_letter_code
_entity_poly.pdbx_strand_id
1 'polypeptide(L)'
;MGATVLDNCMNVGALKDKRYDEIKQEFKEYVEAAQGVMTKMIIEVCYLTDDEIKAACELCIEAGIDWVKSSTGQYAGPTLEQVILMADCCKGTNTRVKVSGVKDPRPQNAYVFLRAGADLIGTRQAPQIIDSFDTMRKIGIIPPYEGE
;
A
#
# COMPACT_ATOMS: atom_id res chain seq x y z
N MET A 1 25.05 -4.35 3.66
CA MET A 1 23.98 -5.36 3.85
C MET A 1 23.07 -5.40 2.64
N GLY A 2 22.98 -5.30 1.56
CA GLY A 2 22.28 -5.58 0.32
C GLY A 2 20.74 -5.46 0.28
N ALA A 3 20.11 -4.80 1.25
CA ALA A 3 18.68 -4.54 1.17
C ALA A 3 18.40 -3.50 0.06
N THR A 4 17.43 -3.77 -0.81
CA THR A 4 17.01 -2.88 -1.89
C THR A 4 15.69 -2.17 -1.58
N VAL A 5 15.02 -2.58 -0.52
CA VAL A 5 13.73 -2.03 -0.05
C VAL A 5 13.71 -2.10 1.48
N LEU A 6 13.22 -1.04 2.09
CA LEU A 6 13.01 -0.94 3.54
C LEU A 6 11.52 -0.74 3.81
N ASP A 7 10.95 -1.55 4.70
CA ASP A 7 9.60 -1.38 5.23
C ASP A 7 9.70 -0.86 6.68
N ASN A 8 8.96 0.19 7.02
CA ASN A 8 8.82 0.68 8.40
C ASN A 8 7.33 0.77 8.78
N CYS A 9 7.02 0.75 10.07
CA CYS A 9 5.68 0.95 10.59
C CYS A 9 5.56 2.34 11.19
N MET A 10 4.53 3.08 10.79
CA MET A 10 4.21 4.39 11.34
C MET A 10 3.86 4.30 12.83
N ASN A 11 4.20 5.33 13.58
CA ASN A 11 3.69 5.52 14.95
C ASN A 11 2.20 5.87 14.93
N VAL A 12 1.34 4.84 14.90
CA VAL A 12 -0.13 4.99 14.89
C VAL A 12 -0.63 5.76 16.10
N GLY A 13 0.00 5.60 17.28
CA GLY A 13 -0.37 6.34 18.48
C GLY A 13 -0.16 7.84 18.32
N ALA A 14 0.96 8.27 17.75
CA ALA A 14 1.23 9.67 17.46
C ALA A 14 0.22 10.26 16.46
N LEU A 15 -0.19 9.47 15.45
CA LEU A 15 -1.22 9.90 14.49
C LEU A 15 -2.57 10.12 15.19
N LYS A 16 -2.99 9.17 16.05
CA LYS A 16 -4.23 9.27 16.84
C LYS A 16 -4.25 10.50 17.75
N ASP A 17 -3.11 10.84 18.32
CA ASP A 17 -2.93 12.03 19.16
C ASP A 17 -2.73 13.32 18.33
N LYS A 18 -2.78 13.24 16.99
CA LYS A 18 -2.55 14.35 16.06
C LYS A 18 -1.17 15.03 16.21
N ARG A 19 -0.18 14.26 16.66
CA ARG A 19 1.22 14.71 16.78
C ARG A 19 1.92 14.65 15.41
N TYR A 20 1.39 15.39 14.44
CA TYR A 20 1.84 15.33 13.05
C TYR A 20 3.28 15.77 12.85
N ASP A 21 3.75 16.76 13.61
CA ASP A 21 5.14 17.23 13.51
C ASP A 21 6.16 16.16 13.94
N GLU A 22 5.80 15.35 14.93
CA GLU A 22 6.62 14.22 15.37
C GLU A 22 6.71 13.16 14.27
N ILE A 23 5.57 12.83 13.60
CA ILE A 23 5.55 11.87 12.51
C ILE A 23 6.32 12.41 11.29
N LYS A 24 6.20 13.69 10.98
CA LYS A 24 6.99 14.34 9.90
C LYS A 24 8.47 14.19 10.13
N GLN A 25 8.91 14.42 11.36
CA GLN A 25 10.31 14.28 11.73
C GLN A 25 10.78 12.82 11.62
N GLU A 26 10.00 11.87 12.16
CA GLU A 26 10.26 10.41 12.05
C GLU A 26 10.39 9.97 10.60
N PHE A 27 9.45 10.38 9.73
CA PHE A 27 9.45 10.00 8.33
C PHE A 27 10.64 10.58 7.57
N LYS A 28 11.00 11.83 7.86
CA LYS A 28 12.17 12.49 7.29
C LYS A 28 13.46 11.75 7.67
N GLU A 29 13.64 11.45 8.95
CA GLU A 29 14.78 10.69 9.45
C GLU A 29 14.85 9.30 8.84
N TYR A 30 13.70 8.64 8.66
CA TYR A 30 13.62 7.34 7.98
C TYR A 30 14.08 7.41 6.52
N VAL A 31 13.61 8.39 5.75
CA VAL A 31 13.99 8.58 4.34
C VAL A 31 15.49 8.93 4.25
N GLU A 32 16.00 9.81 5.11
CA GLU A 32 17.42 10.14 5.16
C GLU A 32 18.28 8.91 5.49
N ALA A 33 17.88 8.12 6.48
CA ALA A 33 18.58 6.89 6.87
C ALA A 33 18.56 5.80 5.80
N ALA A 34 17.56 5.81 4.91
CA ALA A 34 17.45 4.89 3.79
C ALA A 34 18.53 5.11 2.72
N GLN A 35 19.16 6.29 2.65
CA GLN A 35 20.26 6.61 1.71
C GLN A 35 19.94 6.25 0.24
N GLY A 36 18.72 6.55 -0.21
CA GLY A 36 18.26 6.27 -1.58
C GLY A 36 17.77 4.85 -1.82
N VAL A 37 17.74 3.99 -0.80
CA VAL A 37 17.05 2.70 -0.86
C VAL A 37 15.53 2.94 -0.81
N MET A 38 14.78 2.22 -1.64
CA MET A 38 13.32 2.33 -1.72
C MET A 38 12.65 2.17 -0.34
N THR A 39 11.77 3.10 0.00
CA THR A 39 11.11 3.20 1.30
C THR A 39 9.64 2.83 1.22
N LYS A 40 9.14 2.11 2.23
CA LYS A 40 7.71 1.81 2.40
C LYS A 40 7.28 2.08 3.82
N MET A 41 6.18 2.82 3.98
CA MET A 41 5.58 3.10 5.29
C MET A 41 4.27 2.35 5.46
N ILE A 42 4.20 1.50 6.47
CA ILE A 42 3.00 0.76 6.84
C ILE A 42 2.17 1.65 7.76
N ILE A 43 0.98 2.04 7.32
CA ILE A 43 0.09 2.93 8.09
C ILE A 43 -0.91 2.18 8.96
N GLU A 44 -1.05 0.85 8.79
CA GLU A 44 -1.94 -0.07 9.52
C GLU A 44 -3.41 0.40 9.52
N VAL A 45 -3.99 0.45 8.34
CA VAL A 45 -5.30 1.08 8.07
C VAL A 45 -6.45 0.56 8.93
N CYS A 46 -6.37 -0.66 9.46
CA CYS A 46 -7.45 -1.23 10.30
C CYS A 46 -7.65 -0.47 11.62
N TYR A 47 -6.70 0.36 12.02
CA TYR A 47 -6.80 1.22 13.21
C TYR A 47 -7.20 2.66 12.90
N LEU A 48 -7.30 3.02 11.62
CA LEU A 48 -7.46 4.40 11.17
C LEU A 48 -8.87 4.69 10.67
N THR A 49 -9.35 5.89 10.95
CA THR A 49 -10.50 6.49 10.25
C THR A 49 -10.07 6.98 8.87
N ASP A 50 -11.03 7.30 8.01
CA ASP A 50 -10.77 7.82 6.67
C ASP A 50 -9.92 9.12 6.70
N ASP A 51 -10.20 10.02 7.63
CA ASP A 51 -9.42 11.26 7.79
C ASP A 51 -8.00 10.99 8.29
N GLU A 52 -7.81 9.99 9.14
CA GLU A 52 -6.48 9.56 9.59
C GLU A 52 -5.70 8.87 8.46
N ILE A 53 -6.37 8.11 7.59
CA ILE A 53 -5.74 7.52 6.38
C ILE A 53 -5.25 8.63 5.45
N LYS A 54 -6.08 9.65 5.20
CA LYS A 54 -5.69 10.82 4.38
C LYS A 54 -4.47 11.51 4.98
N ALA A 55 -4.51 11.84 6.27
CA ALA A 55 -3.40 12.48 6.95
C ALA A 55 -2.12 11.65 6.87
N ALA A 56 -2.18 10.33 7.08
CA ALA A 56 -1.04 9.44 6.97
C ALA A 56 -0.46 9.41 5.54
N CYS A 57 -1.31 9.37 4.52
CA CYS A 57 -0.89 9.42 3.12
C CYS A 57 -0.20 10.77 2.80
N GLU A 58 -0.77 11.89 3.22
CA GLU A 58 -0.20 13.22 3.04
C GLU A 58 1.17 13.34 3.69
N LEU A 59 1.32 12.86 4.92
CA LEU A 59 2.60 12.82 5.63
C LEU A 59 3.67 11.99 4.90
N CYS A 60 3.28 10.85 4.32
CA CYS A 60 4.17 10.01 3.52
C CYS A 60 4.61 10.74 2.24
N ILE A 61 3.68 11.41 1.55
CA ILE A 61 3.93 12.17 0.33
C ILE A 61 4.88 13.35 0.62
N GLU A 62 4.60 14.12 1.66
CA GLU A 62 5.44 15.26 2.08
C GLU A 62 6.88 14.83 2.42
N ALA A 63 7.05 13.66 3.06
CA ALA A 63 8.36 13.14 3.42
C ALA A 63 9.12 12.50 2.25
N GLY A 64 8.48 12.28 1.10
CA GLY A 64 9.09 11.62 -0.05
C GLY A 64 9.22 10.10 0.10
N ILE A 65 8.33 9.47 0.88
CA ILE A 65 8.27 8.01 0.99
C ILE A 65 7.75 7.42 -0.32
N ASP A 66 8.44 6.40 -0.86
CA ASP A 66 8.10 5.83 -2.17
C ASP A 66 6.76 5.07 -2.16
N TRP A 67 6.42 4.43 -1.03
CA TRP A 67 5.23 3.59 -0.94
C TRP A 67 4.48 3.76 0.37
N VAL A 68 3.18 4.03 0.30
CA VAL A 68 2.25 3.83 1.41
C VAL A 68 1.76 2.39 1.36
N LYS A 69 1.95 1.64 2.44
CA LYS A 69 1.56 0.25 2.58
C LYS A 69 0.42 0.12 3.59
N SER A 70 -0.64 -0.60 3.22
CA SER A 70 -1.87 -0.65 4.01
C SER A 70 -1.67 -1.30 5.38
N SER A 71 -0.99 -2.42 5.48
CA SER A 71 -1.04 -3.26 6.68
C SER A 71 0.23 -4.10 6.88
N THR A 72 0.51 -4.48 8.14
CA THR A 72 1.55 -5.44 8.49
C THR A 72 1.17 -6.87 8.13
N GLY A 73 -0.13 -7.21 8.18
CA GLY A 73 -0.66 -8.56 8.11
C GLY A 73 -0.81 -9.25 9.46
N GLN A 74 -0.46 -8.58 10.56
CA GLN A 74 -0.68 -9.10 11.93
C GLN A 74 -2.15 -8.95 12.35
N TYR A 75 -2.81 -7.89 11.85
CA TYR A 75 -4.18 -7.52 12.17
C TYR A 75 -5.10 -7.70 10.96
N ALA A 76 -6.26 -7.05 10.97
CA ALA A 76 -7.16 -7.01 9.82
C ALA A 76 -6.50 -6.30 8.65
N GLY A 77 -6.68 -6.85 7.46
CA GLY A 77 -6.24 -6.20 6.21
C GLY A 77 -7.14 -5.02 5.83
N PRO A 78 -6.82 -4.31 4.75
CA PRO A 78 -7.60 -3.19 4.28
C PRO A 78 -8.94 -3.63 3.68
N THR A 79 -9.95 -2.77 3.79
CA THR A 79 -11.16 -2.85 2.96
C THR A 79 -10.88 -2.28 1.56
N LEU A 80 -11.80 -2.52 0.62
CA LEU A 80 -11.70 -1.96 -0.72
C LEU A 80 -11.77 -0.42 -0.70
N GLU A 81 -12.67 0.12 0.12
CA GLU A 81 -12.87 1.56 0.29
C GLU A 81 -11.61 2.24 0.82
N GLN A 82 -10.93 1.62 1.79
CA GLN A 82 -9.65 2.14 2.30
C GLN A 82 -8.57 2.15 1.23
N VAL A 83 -8.52 1.13 0.36
CA VAL A 83 -7.55 1.11 -0.76
C VAL A 83 -7.86 2.18 -1.80
N ILE A 84 -9.13 2.38 -2.15
CA ILE A 84 -9.55 3.48 -3.03
C ILE A 84 -9.13 4.82 -2.45
N LEU A 85 -9.37 5.03 -1.15
CA LEU A 85 -9.00 6.27 -0.48
C LEU A 85 -7.48 6.52 -0.52
N MET A 86 -6.67 5.51 -0.23
CA MET A 86 -5.20 5.60 -0.32
C MET A 86 -4.76 5.93 -1.77
N ALA A 87 -5.36 5.26 -2.76
CA ALA A 87 -5.04 5.48 -4.17
C ALA A 87 -5.41 6.91 -4.62
N ASP A 88 -6.56 7.41 -4.19
CA ASP A 88 -7.00 8.79 -4.49
C ASP A 88 -6.05 9.82 -3.86
N CYS A 89 -5.59 9.61 -2.62
CA CYS A 89 -4.61 10.49 -1.98
C CYS A 89 -3.26 10.50 -2.71
N CYS A 90 -2.80 9.36 -3.20
CA CYS A 90 -1.50 9.24 -3.85
C CYS A 90 -1.53 9.58 -5.35
N LYS A 91 -2.71 9.78 -5.94
CA LYS A 91 -2.88 10.04 -7.36
C LYS A 91 -2.16 11.30 -7.82
N GLY A 92 -1.32 11.18 -8.84
CA GLY A 92 -0.55 12.30 -9.39
C GLY A 92 0.67 12.68 -8.56
N THR A 93 1.01 11.92 -7.54
CA THR A 93 2.24 12.05 -6.73
C THR A 93 3.29 10.99 -7.13
N ASN A 94 4.46 11.04 -6.52
CA ASN A 94 5.50 10.01 -6.68
C ASN A 94 5.32 8.83 -5.70
N THR A 95 4.44 8.95 -4.73
CA THR A 95 4.17 7.90 -3.74
C THR A 95 3.14 6.91 -4.29
N ARG A 96 3.46 5.63 -4.22
CA ARG A 96 2.63 4.52 -4.72
C ARG A 96 1.92 3.79 -3.58
N VAL A 97 0.92 2.99 -3.93
CA VAL A 97 0.12 2.24 -2.96
C VAL A 97 0.41 0.76 -3.02
N LYS A 98 0.79 0.17 -1.86
CA LYS A 98 0.94 -1.28 -1.68
C LYS A 98 -0.16 -1.82 -0.78
N VAL A 99 -0.94 -2.76 -1.29
CA VAL A 99 -1.91 -3.54 -0.51
C VAL A 99 -1.23 -4.76 0.08
N SER A 100 -1.42 -4.98 1.37
CA SER A 100 -0.93 -6.17 2.09
C SER A 100 -1.83 -6.51 3.28
N GLY A 101 -1.64 -7.69 3.88
CA GLY A 101 -2.43 -8.14 5.02
C GLY A 101 -3.81 -8.68 4.67
N VAL A 102 -4.14 -8.82 3.39
CA VAL A 102 -5.36 -9.51 2.96
C VAL A 102 -5.17 -11.00 3.21
N LYS A 103 -5.95 -11.58 4.13
CA LYS A 103 -5.75 -12.97 4.59
C LYS A 103 -6.08 -14.01 3.52
N ASP A 104 -7.07 -13.70 2.66
CA ASP A 104 -7.49 -14.55 1.54
C ASP A 104 -7.43 -13.75 0.23
N PRO A 105 -6.23 -13.41 -0.28
CA PRO A 105 -6.11 -12.75 -1.56
C PRO A 105 -6.40 -13.74 -2.69
N ARG A 106 -7.68 -14.06 -2.87
CA ARG A 106 -8.12 -14.81 -4.05
C ARG A 106 -7.79 -13.98 -5.29
N PRO A 107 -7.62 -14.62 -6.45
CA PRO A 107 -7.32 -13.92 -7.69
C PRO A 107 -8.26 -12.75 -7.98
N GLN A 108 -9.55 -12.95 -7.71
CA GLN A 108 -10.58 -11.93 -7.89
C GLN A 108 -10.33 -10.70 -7.00
N ASN A 109 -9.97 -10.90 -5.73
CA ASN A 109 -9.65 -9.80 -4.81
C ASN A 109 -8.40 -9.05 -5.26
N ALA A 110 -7.36 -9.76 -5.70
CA ALA A 110 -6.16 -9.13 -6.22
C ALA A 110 -6.47 -8.22 -7.41
N TYR A 111 -7.27 -8.71 -8.37
CA TYR A 111 -7.70 -7.91 -9.51
C TYR A 111 -8.51 -6.67 -9.09
N VAL A 112 -9.45 -6.84 -8.16
CA VAL A 112 -10.26 -5.72 -7.64
C VAL A 112 -9.38 -4.65 -6.98
N PHE A 113 -8.41 -5.02 -6.14
CA PHE A 113 -7.50 -4.07 -5.53
C PHE A 113 -6.62 -3.33 -6.56
N LEU A 114 -6.12 -4.03 -7.59
CA LEU A 114 -5.39 -3.38 -8.68
C LEU A 114 -6.28 -2.39 -9.44
N ARG A 115 -7.54 -2.74 -9.70
CA ARG A 115 -8.52 -1.84 -10.33
C ARG A 115 -8.89 -0.65 -9.44
N ALA A 116 -8.82 -0.81 -8.13
CA ALA A 116 -9.01 0.25 -7.14
C ALA A 116 -7.83 1.24 -7.04
N GLY A 117 -6.74 0.98 -7.78
CA GLY A 117 -5.59 1.87 -7.84
C GLY A 117 -4.39 1.44 -7.01
N ALA A 118 -4.38 0.20 -6.46
CA ALA A 118 -3.17 -0.35 -5.88
C ALA A 118 -2.12 -0.63 -6.96
N ASP A 119 -0.88 -0.23 -6.73
CA ASP A 119 0.24 -0.49 -7.66
C ASP A 119 0.91 -1.84 -7.38
N LEU A 120 0.77 -2.36 -6.17
CA LEU A 120 1.42 -3.59 -5.73
C LEU A 120 0.57 -4.34 -4.70
N ILE A 121 0.56 -5.66 -4.79
CA ILE A 121 -0.08 -6.55 -3.82
C ILE A 121 0.97 -7.42 -3.16
N GLY A 122 1.06 -7.35 -1.83
CA GLY A 122 1.87 -8.24 -1.01
C GLY A 122 1.06 -9.47 -0.60
N THR A 123 1.43 -10.65 -1.12
CA THR A 123 0.71 -11.89 -0.90
C THR A 123 1.64 -13.10 -0.90
N ARG A 124 1.25 -14.16 -0.19
CA ARG A 124 1.89 -15.48 -0.27
C ARG A 124 1.33 -16.35 -1.41
N GLN A 125 0.26 -15.89 -2.08
CA GLN A 125 -0.46 -16.64 -3.11
C GLN A 125 -0.21 -16.07 -4.52
N ALA A 126 0.93 -15.42 -4.74
CA ALA A 126 1.25 -14.82 -6.02
C ALA A 126 1.20 -15.81 -7.19
N PRO A 127 1.75 -17.05 -7.10
CA PRO A 127 1.63 -18.02 -8.20
C PRO A 127 0.18 -18.33 -8.56
N GLN A 128 -0.67 -18.61 -7.56
CA GLN A 128 -2.09 -18.94 -7.80
C GLN A 128 -2.86 -17.75 -8.41
N ILE A 129 -2.50 -16.51 -8.01
CA ILE A 129 -3.08 -15.30 -8.59
C ILE A 129 -2.70 -15.18 -10.06
N ILE A 130 -1.43 -15.37 -10.39
CA ILE A 130 -0.92 -15.27 -11.77
C ILE A 130 -1.57 -16.35 -12.65
N ASP A 131 -1.55 -17.62 -12.21
CA ASP A 131 -2.12 -18.74 -12.98
C ASP A 131 -3.62 -18.55 -13.28
N SER A 132 -4.35 -17.90 -12.36
CA SER A 132 -5.77 -17.67 -12.55
C SER A 132 -6.10 -16.52 -13.51
N PHE A 133 -5.17 -15.61 -13.75
CA PHE A 133 -5.38 -14.50 -14.69
C PHE A 133 -5.62 -15.02 -16.12
N ASP A 134 -5.00 -16.11 -16.52
CA ASP A 134 -5.27 -16.74 -17.83
C ASP A 134 -6.71 -17.25 -17.93
N THR A 135 -7.23 -17.85 -16.86
CA THR A 135 -8.64 -18.24 -16.78
C THR A 135 -9.56 -17.02 -16.82
N MET A 136 -9.23 -15.95 -16.09
CA MET A 136 -10.00 -14.71 -16.05
C MET A 136 -10.03 -14.02 -17.44
N ARG A 137 -8.93 -14.10 -18.21
CA ARG A 137 -8.91 -13.64 -19.62
C ARG A 137 -9.81 -14.48 -20.51
N LYS A 138 -9.73 -15.80 -20.43
CA LYS A 138 -10.56 -16.73 -21.23
C LYS A 138 -12.05 -16.50 -21.05
N ILE A 139 -12.49 -16.08 -19.87
CA ILE A 139 -13.90 -15.79 -19.56
C ILE A 139 -14.25 -14.29 -19.63
N GLY A 140 -13.31 -13.44 -20.09
CA GLY A 140 -13.57 -12.02 -20.37
C GLY A 140 -13.64 -11.11 -19.14
N ILE A 141 -13.16 -11.56 -17.96
CA ILE A 141 -13.12 -10.69 -16.75
C ILE A 141 -11.99 -9.67 -16.83
N ILE A 142 -10.85 -10.05 -17.39
CA ILE A 142 -9.73 -9.14 -17.65
C ILE A 142 -9.44 -9.09 -19.16
N PRO A 143 -8.91 -7.96 -19.67
CA PRO A 143 -8.63 -7.84 -21.10
C PRO A 143 -7.58 -8.86 -21.57
N PRO A 144 -7.59 -9.23 -22.86
CA PRO A 144 -6.52 -10.02 -23.46
C PRO A 144 -5.17 -9.30 -23.33
N TYR A 145 -4.08 -10.01 -23.57
CA TYR A 145 -2.77 -9.38 -23.69
C TYR A 145 -2.74 -8.41 -24.88
N GLU A 146 -2.03 -7.30 -24.74
CA GLU A 146 -1.84 -6.38 -25.86
C GLU A 146 -1.07 -7.11 -26.98
N GLY A 147 -1.68 -7.18 -28.15
CA GLY A 147 -1.06 -7.81 -29.33
C GLY A 147 -1.54 -9.22 -29.66
N GLU A 148 -2.54 -9.78 -28.95
CA GLU A 148 -3.27 -11.02 -29.33
C GLU A 148 -4.56 -10.71 -30.07
#